data_a732d2a52730b46d2e7a93e01fa35be5
#
_entry.id   a732d2a52730b46d2e7a93e01fa35be5
#
_cell.length_a   1.000
_cell.length_b   1.000
_cell.length_c   1.000
_cell.angle_alpha   90.00
_cell.angle_beta   90.00
_cell.angle_gamma   90.00
#
_symmetry.space_group_name_H-M   'P 1'
#
loop_
_entity.id
_entity.type
_entity.pdbx_description
1 polymer ?
#
loop_
_entity_poly.entity_id
_entity_poly.type
_entity_poly.pdbx_seq_one_letter_code
_entity_poly.pdbx_strand_id
1 'polypeptide(L)'
;PVMAAYNLGVEKYGEDTMKKRFAETAYRILLPLFRLGLFENPYLDPRESEKVIGKQEYVDLGFKRQTESIVMLKNKGNVLPLKKGTKVYIPDRTEKGKINFFGNLEEDRTFSPYDPDEIAPYFTVVDTPEEADVALVMMESPQSLGYNDDPRLGEMGYLPVSLQYRPYTADKAREESIGQGDYRETENPNRSYKGKTGVCYNERDLDNVLEMREKMGNKPVIALLTIANMTVPKEFEPYVDGLVIVFYIQRKAMYEILSGG
;
A
#
# COMPACT_ATOMS: atom_id res chain seq x y z
N PRO A 1 13.17 26.15 5.85
CA PRO A 1 11.97 25.95 5.02
C PRO A 1 10.81 26.86 5.43
N VAL A 2 10.40 26.92 6.72
CA VAL A 2 9.21 27.69 7.18
C VAL A 2 9.33 29.19 6.90
N MET A 3 10.47 29.79 7.23
CA MET A 3 10.69 31.23 6.97
C MET A 3 10.73 31.56 5.48
N ALA A 4 11.28 30.67 4.65
CA ALA A 4 11.25 30.88 3.20
C ALA A 4 9.81 30.88 2.66
N ALA A 5 8.98 29.93 3.11
CA ALA A 5 7.56 29.89 2.75
C ALA A 5 6.79 31.12 3.25
N TYR A 6 7.10 31.60 4.48
CA TYR A 6 6.53 32.84 5.02
C TYR A 6 6.89 34.03 4.15
N ASN A 7 8.18 34.23 3.83
CA ASN A 7 8.66 35.37 3.05
C ASN A 7 8.06 35.38 1.63
N LEU A 8 8.00 34.22 0.96
CA LEU A 8 7.33 34.10 -0.34
C LEU A 8 5.83 34.42 -0.26
N GLY A 9 5.19 34.00 0.81
CA GLY A 9 3.79 34.34 1.08
C GLY A 9 3.58 35.83 1.33
N VAL A 10 4.49 36.48 2.08
CA VAL A 10 4.46 37.92 2.31
C VAL A 10 4.58 38.70 1.00
N GLU A 11 5.51 38.29 0.14
CA GLU A 11 5.68 38.89 -1.19
C GLU A 11 4.42 38.76 -2.04
N LYS A 12 3.74 37.62 -1.98
CA LYS A 12 2.56 37.36 -2.83
C LYS A 12 1.23 37.85 -2.26
N TYR A 13 1.05 37.81 -0.93
CA TYR A 13 -0.24 38.04 -0.28
C TYR A 13 -0.25 39.18 0.77
N GLY A 14 0.91 39.77 1.04
CA GLY A 14 1.11 40.78 2.05
C GLY A 14 1.35 40.26 3.46
N GLU A 15 2.05 41.03 4.26
CA GLU A 15 2.51 40.64 5.60
C GLU A 15 1.35 40.38 6.57
N ASP A 16 0.33 41.21 6.58
CA ASP A 16 -0.83 41.06 7.49
C ASP A 16 -1.60 39.77 7.22
N THR A 17 -1.75 39.40 5.94
CA THR A 17 -2.39 38.13 5.55
C THR A 17 -1.58 36.94 6.04
N MET A 18 -0.27 36.99 5.88
CA MET A 18 0.60 35.89 6.33
C MET A 18 0.69 35.78 7.85
N LYS A 19 0.75 36.90 8.58
CA LYS A 19 0.67 36.91 10.05
C LYS A 19 -0.61 36.25 10.54
N LYS A 20 -1.76 36.64 9.98
CA LYS A 20 -3.06 36.02 10.34
C LYS A 20 -3.09 34.53 10.05
N ARG A 21 -2.61 34.14 8.88
CA ARG A 21 -2.55 32.73 8.49
C ARG A 21 -1.66 31.89 9.41
N PHE A 22 -0.48 32.41 9.77
CA PHE A 22 0.43 31.72 10.67
C PHE A 22 -0.10 31.68 12.11
N ALA A 23 -0.74 32.74 12.60
CA ALA A 23 -1.40 32.74 13.90
C ALA A 23 -2.51 31.67 13.98
N GLU A 24 -3.34 31.55 12.93
CA GLU A 24 -4.37 30.50 12.84
C GLU A 24 -3.74 29.10 12.84
N THR A 25 -2.65 28.92 12.11
CA THR A 25 -1.93 27.63 12.09
C THR A 25 -1.34 27.30 13.46
N ALA A 26 -0.70 28.27 14.11
CA ALA A 26 -0.17 28.10 15.47
C ALA A 26 -1.28 27.74 16.47
N TYR A 27 -2.43 28.41 16.40
CA TYR A 27 -3.60 28.08 17.22
C TYR A 27 -4.04 26.63 17.03
N ARG A 28 -4.16 26.17 15.78
CA ARG A 28 -4.58 24.79 15.48
C ARG A 28 -3.58 23.74 15.97
N ILE A 29 -2.28 24.05 15.93
CA ILE A 29 -1.22 23.15 16.40
C ILE A 29 -1.21 23.13 17.94
N LEU A 30 -1.34 24.27 18.59
CA LEU A 30 -1.24 24.37 20.06
C LEU A 30 -2.52 23.91 20.78
N LEU A 31 -3.69 24.08 20.17
CA LEU A 31 -4.97 23.74 20.80
C LEU A 31 -5.04 22.31 21.34
N PRO A 32 -4.62 21.25 20.59
CA PRO A 32 -4.56 19.89 21.12
C PRO A 32 -3.64 19.75 22.32
N LEU A 33 -2.48 20.43 22.32
CA LEU A 33 -1.52 20.38 23.43
C LEU A 33 -2.12 20.96 24.71
N PHE A 34 -2.82 22.09 24.60
CA PHE A 34 -3.54 22.68 25.74
C PHE A 34 -4.69 21.77 26.20
N ARG A 35 -5.48 21.21 25.27
CA ARG A 35 -6.58 20.30 25.63
C ARG A 35 -6.14 19.02 26.33
N LEU A 36 -4.93 18.55 26.02
CA LEU A 36 -4.32 17.39 26.67
C LEU A 36 -3.61 17.74 27.99
N GLY A 37 -3.55 19.02 28.38
CA GLY A 37 -2.87 19.45 29.59
C GLY A 37 -1.34 19.28 29.55
N LEU A 38 -0.73 19.26 28.35
CA LEU A 38 0.70 18.96 28.21
C LEU A 38 1.61 20.11 28.72
N PHE A 39 1.05 21.32 28.89
CA PHE A 39 1.79 22.42 29.49
C PHE A 39 1.74 22.38 31.03
N GLU A 40 0.71 21.81 31.60
CA GLU A 40 0.52 21.62 33.04
C GLU A 40 1.23 20.35 33.53
N ASN A 41 1.09 19.26 32.77
CA ASN A 41 1.72 17.97 33.07
C ASN A 41 2.10 17.20 31.80
N PRO A 42 3.34 17.38 31.31
CA PRO A 42 3.79 16.67 30.10
C PRO A 42 4.21 15.20 30.36
N TYR A 43 4.18 14.77 31.62
CA TYR A 43 4.63 13.43 32.01
C TYR A 43 3.47 12.47 32.20
N LEU A 44 3.67 11.23 31.77
CA LEU A 44 2.78 10.11 32.05
C LEU A 44 3.41 9.21 33.12
N ASP A 45 2.59 8.65 34.01
CA ASP A 45 3.04 7.55 34.87
C ASP A 45 3.09 6.26 34.04
N PRO A 46 4.29 5.65 33.86
CA PRO A 46 4.41 4.41 33.09
C PRO A 46 3.52 3.28 33.63
N ARG A 47 3.33 3.22 34.96
CA ARG A 47 2.50 2.18 35.59
C ARG A 47 1.00 2.36 35.30
N GLU A 48 0.53 3.59 35.14
CA GLU A 48 -0.84 3.85 34.70
C GLU A 48 -1.00 3.60 33.20
N SER A 49 0.02 3.96 32.40
CA SER A 49 0.05 3.67 30.95
C SER A 49 0.04 2.18 30.67
N GLU A 50 0.80 1.37 31.43
CA GLU A 50 0.85 -0.10 31.31
C GLU A 50 -0.53 -0.75 31.53
N LYS A 51 -1.37 -0.17 32.38
CA LYS A 51 -2.75 -0.68 32.60
C LYS A 51 -3.68 -0.47 31.39
N VAL A 52 -3.32 0.40 30.46
CA VAL A 52 -4.13 0.77 29.29
C VAL A 52 -3.55 0.22 28.00
N ILE A 53 -2.23 0.31 27.82
CA ILE A 53 -1.55 -0.14 26.63
C ILE A 53 -1.61 -1.66 26.55
N GLY A 54 -2.08 -2.20 25.40
CA GLY A 54 -2.15 -3.64 25.17
C GLY A 54 -3.25 -4.37 25.94
N LYS A 55 -4.25 -3.67 26.51
CA LYS A 55 -5.42 -4.33 27.07
C LYS A 55 -6.04 -5.29 26.07
N GLN A 56 -6.38 -6.49 26.52
CA GLN A 56 -6.96 -7.55 25.68
C GLN A 56 -8.22 -7.06 24.95
N GLU A 57 -9.08 -6.30 25.61
CA GLU A 57 -10.29 -5.75 24.97
C GLU A 57 -9.99 -4.85 23.76
N TYR A 58 -8.87 -4.10 23.80
CA TYR A 58 -8.46 -3.25 22.66
C TYR A 58 -7.80 -4.06 21.55
N VAL A 59 -7.06 -5.10 21.92
CA VAL A 59 -6.48 -6.06 20.95
C VAL A 59 -7.61 -6.78 20.22
N ASP A 60 -8.60 -7.28 20.94
CA ASP A 60 -9.76 -7.98 20.36
C ASP A 60 -10.60 -7.04 19.48
N LEU A 61 -10.85 -5.81 19.94
CA LEU A 61 -11.55 -4.81 19.14
C LEU A 61 -10.76 -4.45 17.89
N GLY A 62 -9.45 -4.28 18.00
CA GLY A 62 -8.56 -4.01 16.86
C GLY A 62 -8.60 -5.14 15.84
N PHE A 63 -8.54 -6.39 16.30
CA PHE A 63 -8.67 -7.56 15.44
C PHE A 63 -10.03 -7.62 14.73
N LYS A 64 -11.12 -7.42 15.49
CA LYS A 64 -12.47 -7.35 14.94
C LYS A 64 -12.60 -6.27 13.85
N ARG A 65 -12.03 -5.07 14.07
CA ARG A 65 -12.05 -3.99 13.06
C ARG A 65 -11.25 -4.35 11.80
N GLN A 66 -10.18 -5.10 11.94
CA GLN A 66 -9.43 -5.60 10.81
C GLN A 66 -10.25 -6.61 9.98
N THR A 67 -10.94 -7.56 10.62
CA THR A 67 -11.83 -8.49 9.90
C THR A 67 -12.98 -7.77 9.20
N GLU A 68 -13.59 -6.79 9.85
CA GLU A 68 -14.68 -5.97 9.28
C GLU A 68 -14.22 -5.04 8.13
N SER A 69 -12.92 -4.76 7.99
CA SER A 69 -12.38 -3.92 6.92
C SER A 69 -12.14 -4.65 5.61
N ILE A 70 -12.21 -5.98 5.60
CA ILE A 70 -11.96 -6.80 4.41
C ILE A 70 -13.12 -6.67 3.44
N VAL A 71 -12.83 -6.44 2.16
CA VAL A 71 -13.85 -6.25 1.12
C VAL A 71 -13.72 -7.33 0.05
N MET A 72 -14.78 -8.10 -0.17
CA MET A 72 -14.85 -9.08 -1.24
C MET A 72 -15.46 -8.44 -2.49
N LEU A 73 -14.66 -8.30 -3.56
CA LEU A 73 -15.13 -7.74 -4.85
C LEU A 73 -15.62 -8.80 -5.84
N LYS A 74 -15.10 -10.02 -5.72
CA LYS A 74 -15.48 -11.14 -6.60
C LYS A 74 -15.51 -12.44 -5.83
N ASN A 75 -16.54 -13.25 -6.07
CA ASN A 75 -16.68 -14.61 -5.54
C ASN A 75 -17.45 -15.48 -6.55
N LYS A 76 -16.79 -15.81 -7.66
CA LYS A 76 -17.37 -16.62 -8.73
C LYS A 76 -17.57 -18.06 -8.26
N GLY A 77 -18.77 -18.58 -8.46
CA GLY A 77 -19.08 -19.95 -8.06
C GLY A 77 -19.11 -20.18 -6.55
N ASN A 78 -19.16 -19.13 -5.73
CA ASN A 78 -19.12 -19.20 -4.27
C ASN A 78 -17.90 -19.97 -3.76
N VAL A 79 -16.72 -19.69 -4.35
CA VAL A 79 -15.47 -20.32 -3.97
C VAL A 79 -15.05 -19.94 -2.54
N LEU A 80 -15.44 -18.79 -2.05
CA LEU A 80 -15.29 -18.35 -0.67
C LEU A 80 -16.60 -18.47 0.10
N PRO A 81 -16.57 -18.78 1.41
CA PRO A 81 -15.37 -19.12 2.21
C PRO A 81 -14.81 -20.50 1.89
N LEU A 82 -13.51 -20.67 2.12
CA LEU A 82 -12.83 -21.95 2.02
C LEU A 82 -13.07 -22.77 3.30
N LYS A 83 -13.10 -24.10 3.18
CA LYS A 83 -13.16 -24.96 4.35
C LYS A 83 -11.80 -24.98 5.06
N LYS A 84 -11.81 -25.07 6.40
CA LYS A 84 -10.58 -25.28 7.16
C LYS A 84 -9.87 -26.55 6.69
N GLY A 85 -8.55 -26.47 6.57
CA GLY A 85 -7.73 -27.58 6.07
C GLY A 85 -7.69 -27.72 4.54
N THR A 86 -8.36 -26.86 3.78
CA THR A 86 -8.21 -26.80 2.31
C THR A 86 -6.75 -26.69 1.94
N LYS A 87 -6.31 -27.49 0.95
CA LYS A 87 -4.95 -27.43 0.43
C LYS A 87 -4.78 -26.18 -0.44
N VAL A 88 -3.90 -25.31 -0.04
CA VAL A 88 -3.64 -24.03 -0.73
C VAL A 88 -2.20 -23.99 -1.25
N TYR A 89 -2.03 -23.52 -2.45
CA TYR A 89 -0.72 -23.10 -2.98
C TYR A 89 -0.61 -21.59 -2.95
N ILE A 90 0.53 -21.09 -2.47
CA ILE A 90 0.80 -19.65 -2.35
C ILE A 90 2.13 -19.38 -3.05
N PRO A 91 2.15 -18.73 -4.21
CA PRO A 91 3.40 -18.41 -4.89
C PRO A 91 4.23 -17.40 -4.13
N ASP A 92 5.54 -17.52 -4.20
CA ASP A 92 6.47 -16.49 -3.71
C ASP A 92 6.25 -15.17 -4.45
N ARG A 93 6.50 -14.07 -3.75
CA ARG A 93 6.48 -12.73 -4.33
C ARG A 93 7.90 -12.25 -4.64
N THR A 94 8.05 -11.54 -5.74
CA THR A 94 9.31 -10.90 -6.12
C THR A 94 9.07 -9.41 -6.29
N GLU A 95 9.86 -8.61 -5.56
CA GLU A 95 9.89 -7.15 -5.68
C GLU A 95 11.22 -6.71 -6.25
N LYS A 96 11.19 -5.73 -7.16
CA LYS A 96 12.42 -5.11 -7.68
C LYS A 96 13.12 -4.33 -6.59
N GLY A 97 14.45 -4.37 -6.64
CA GLY A 97 15.30 -3.61 -5.74
C GLY A 97 15.01 -2.11 -5.82
N LYS A 98 15.10 -1.44 -4.67
CA LYS A 98 14.87 0.00 -4.50
C LYS A 98 16.12 0.64 -3.92
N ILE A 99 16.25 1.96 -4.05
CA ILE A 99 17.30 2.69 -3.36
C ILE A 99 16.93 2.75 -1.87
N ASN A 100 17.82 2.24 -1.02
CA ASN A 100 17.62 2.28 0.43
C ASN A 100 17.98 3.66 1.02
N PHE A 101 17.74 3.83 2.31
CA PHE A 101 18.02 5.09 3.02
C PHE A 101 19.48 5.56 2.91
N PHE A 102 20.43 4.64 2.69
CA PHE A 102 21.86 4.95 2.55
C PHE A 102 22.29 5.20 1.08
N GLY A 103 21.34 5.26 0.14
CA GLY A 103 21.62 5.49 -1.27
C GLY A 103 22.14 4.28 -2.04
N ASN A 104 22.07 3.07 -1.47
CA ASN A 104 22.46 1.84 -2.16
C ASN A 104 21.25 1.24 -2.90
N LEU A 105 21.47 0.83 -4.14
CA LEU A 105 20.50 0.03 -4.87
C LEU A 105 20.52 -1.40 -4.31
N GLU A 106 19.38 -1.85 -3.82
CA GLU A 106 19.17 -3.22 -3.36
C GLU A 106 18.89 -4.15 -4.54
N GLU A 107 19.20 -5.43 -4.35
CA GLU A 107 18.86 -6.45 -5.33
C GLU A 107 17.36 -6.79 -5.28
N ASP A 108 16.85 -7.42 -6.34
CA ASP A 108 15.50 -7.97 -6.37
C ASP A 108 15.35 -9.01 -5.24
N ARG A 109 14.24 -8.94 -4.54
CA ARG A 109 13.96 -9.81 -3.40
C ARG A 109 12.79 -10.73 -3.68
N THR A 110 13.04 -12.04 -3.60
CA THR A 110 11.98 -13.07 -3.60
C THR A 110 11.76 -13.58 -2.18
N PHE A 111 10.52 -13.70 -1.77
CA PHE A 111 10.15 -14.08 -0.42
C PHE A 111 8.77 -14.76 -0.37
N SER A 112 8.58 -15.63 0.63
CA SER A 112 7.28 -16.18 0.93
C SER A 112 6.38 -15.11 1.56
N PRO A 113 5.18 -14.85 1.02
CA PRO A 113 4.30 -13.79 1.53
C PRO A 113 3.46 -14.22 2.74
N TYR A 114 3.62 -15.44 3.25
CA TYR A 114 2.88 -15.96 4.41
C TYR A 114 3.83 -16.44 5.51
N ASP A 115 3.29 -16.56 6.71
CA ASP A 115 3.94 -17.21 7.86
C ASP A 115 3.29 -18.59 8.06
N PRO A 116 4.10 -19.69 8.06
CA PRO A 116 3.58 -21.05 8.24
C PRO A 116 2.78 -21.25 9.54
N ASP A 117 3.21 -20.63 10.63
CA ASP A 117 2.54 -20.76 11.93
C ASP A 117 1.21 -20.00 11.98
N GLU A 118 1.12 -18.87 11.27
CA GLU A 118 -0.12 -18.08 11.21
C GLU A 118 -1.19 -18.73 10.31
N ILE A 119 -0.80 -19.42 9.24
CA ILE A 119 -1.73 -20.00 8.27
C ILE A 119 -2.17 -21.44 8.63
N ALA A 120 -1.32 -22.21 9.32
CA ALA A 120 -1.58 -23.62 9.64
C ALA A 120 -2.92 -23.90 10.35
N PRO A 121 -3.46 -23.02 11.24
CA PRO A 121 -4.77 -23.23 11.85
C PRO A 121 -5.96 -23.18 10.86
N TYR A 122 -5.74 -22.65 9.68
CA TYR A 122 -6.79 -22.40 8.68
C TYR A 122 -6.66 -23.30 7.46
N PHE A 123 -5.46 -23.40 6.89
CA PHE A 123 -5.23 -24.06 5.61
C PHE A 123 -3.98 -24.94 5.64
N THR A 124 -3.93 -25.92 4.74
CA THR A 124 -2.75 -26.76 4.52
C THR A 124 -2.01 -26.21 3.30
N VAL A 125 -0.86 -25.60 3.51
CA VAL A 125 -0.01 -25.14 2.39
C VAL A 125 0.67 -26.34 1.76
N VAL A 126 0.68 -26.41 0.43
CA VAL A 126 1.33 -27.44 -0.38
C VAL A 126 2.43 -26.84 -1.24
N ASP A 127 3.39 -27.66 -1.64
CA ASP A 127 4.60 -27.22 -2.32
C ASP A 127 4.39 -26.97 -3.83
N THR A 128 3.34 -27.54 -4.41
CA THR A 128 3.07 -27.42 -5.85
C THR A 128 1.61 -27.06 -6.16
N PRO A 129 1.33 -26.32 -7.25
CA PRO A 129 -0.03 -26.02 -7.68
C PRO A 129 -0.88 -27.25 -7.96
N GLU A 130 -0.25 -28.35 -8.41
CA GLU A 130 -0.92 -29.61 -8.77
C GLU A 130 -1.58 -30.24 -7.54
N GLU A 131 -0.93 -30.15 -6.38
CA GLU A 131 -1.41 -30.72 -5.11
C GLU A 131 -2.49 -29.87 -4.45
N ALA A 132 -2.61 -28.59 -4.85
CA ALA A 132 -3.53 -27.64 -4.26
C ALA A 132 -4.97 -27.84 -4.74
N ASP A 133 -5.92 -27.54 -3.86
CA ASP A 133 -7.33 -27.37 -4.21
C ASP A 133 -7.60 -25.94 -4.75
N VAL A 134 -6.83 -24.97 -4.27
CA VAL A 134 -6.97 -23.55 -4.62
C VAL A 134 -5.62 -22.83 -4.57
N ALA A 135 -5.39 -21.85 -5.43
CA ALA A 135 -4.27 -20.92 -5.31
C ALA A 135 -4.68 -19.63 -4.61
N LEU A 136 -3.91 -19.20 -3.61
CA LEU A 136 -4.04 -17.89 -2.96
C LEU A 136 -2.89 -17.01 -3.43
N VAL A 137 -3.15 -16.06 -4.30
CA VAL A 137 -2.14 -15.14 -4.82
C VAL A 137 -2.17 -13.86 -4.01
N MET A 138 -1.17 -13.69 -3.15
CA MET A 138 -0.99 -12.47 -2.38
C MET A 138 -0.29 -11.43 -3.24
N MET A 139 -0.89 -10.26 -3.37
CA MET A 139 -0.39 -9.18 -4.21
C MET A 139 -0.63 -7.82 -3.55
N GLU A 140 0.12 -6.83 -3.96
CA GLU A 140 -0.09 -5.44 -3.56
C GLU A 140 -0.47 -4.58 -4.76
N SER A 141 -1.19 -3.49 -4.51
CA SER A 141 -1.48 -2.50 -5.55
C SER A 141 -0.19 -2.03 -6.23
N PRO A 142 -0.24 -1.60 -7.51
CA PRO A 142 0.93 -1.20 -8.25
C PRO A 142 1.78 -0.18 -7.50
N GLN A 143 3.06 -0.48 -7.31
CA GLN A 143 4.03 0.37 -6.64
C GLN A 143 4.93 1.02 -7.69
N SER A 144 4.88 2.35 -7.79
CA SER A 144 5.69 3.12 -8.74
C SER A 144 6.27 4.36 -8.08
N LEU A 145 7.36 4.88 -8.65
CA LEU A 145 7.88 6.20 -8.26
C LEU A 145 7.07 7.30 -8.95
N GLY A 146 6.71 8.34 -8.19
CA GLY A 146 6.17 9.59 -8.75
C GLY A 146 7.27 10.54 -9.20
N TYR A 147 8.51 10.31 -8.76
CA TYR A 147 9.70 11.06 -9.13
C TYR A 147 10.93 10.16 -8.99
N ASN A 148 11.83 10.21 -9.97
CA ASN A 148 13.10 9.50 -9.95
C ASN A 148 14.27 10.49 -10.04
N ASP A 149 15.14 10.48 -9.05
CA ASP A 149 16.40 11.26 -9.01
C ASP A 149 17.65 10.39 -9.13
N ASP A 150 17.49 9.09 -9.41
CA ASP A 150 18.57 8.15 -9.57
C ASP A 150 18.56 7.47 -10.96
N PRO A 151 19.59 7.71 -11.81
CA PRO A 151 19.62 7.15 -13.15
C PRO A 151 19.68 5.62 -13.20
N ARG A 152 20.03 4.96 -12.10
CA ARG A 152 20.04 3.48 -11.98
C ARG A 152 18.61 2.90 -12.00
N LEU A 153 17.60 3.71 -11.66
CA LEU A 153 16.19 3.32 -11.68
C LEU A 153 15.47 3.67 -13.00
N GLY A 154 16.19 4.15 -14.00
CA GLY A 154 15.66 4.44 -15.33
C GLY A 154 15.40 5.93 -15.58
N GLU A 155 14.27 6.25 -16.21
CA GLU A 155 13.93 7.62 -16.60
C GLU A 155 13.88 8.59 -15.42
N MET A 156 14.54 9.75 -15.57
CA MET A 156 14.69 10.75 -14.52
C MET A 156 13.52 11.73 -14.46
N GLY A 157 13.35 12.35 -13.28
CA GLY A 157 12.38 13.40 -13.03
C GLY A 157 11.00 12.88 -12.67
N TYR A 158 9.95 13.67 -12.95
CA TYR A 158 8.57 13.29 -12.65
C TYR A 158 8.08 12.16 -13.54
N LEU A 159 7.59 11.09 -12.94
CA LEU A 159 7.09 9.89 -13.60
C LEU A 159 5.59 9.71 -13.33
N PRO A 160 4.82 9.14 -14.27
CA PRO A 160 3.43 8.83 -14.01
C PRO A 160 3.31 7.76 -12.93
N VAL A 161 2.47 8.03 -11.92
CA VAL A 161 2.09 7.03 -10.91
C VAL A 161 1.23 5.97 -11.60
N SER A 162 1.68 4.72 -11.57
CA SER A 162 0.97 3.64 -12.22
C SER A 162 -0.24 3.17 -11.41
N LEU A 163 -1.37 3.01 -12.08
CA LEU A 163 -2.59 2.36 -11.57
C LEU A 163 -2.72 0.91 -12.06
N GLN A 164 -1.74 0.44 -12.81
CA GLN A 164 -1.68 -0.89 -13.43
C GLN A 164 -0.27 -1.48 -13.30
N TYR A 165 -0.15 -2.81 -13.46
CA TYR A 165 1.13 -3.50 -13.30
C TYR A 165 2.02 -3.39 -14.53
N ARG A 166 1.42 -3.52 -15.74
CA ARG A 166 2.19 -3.40 -16.98
C ARG A 166 2.59 -1.95 -17.23
N PRO A 167 3.79 -1.72 -17.76
CA PRO A 167 4.21 -0.38 -18.15
C PRO A 167 3.24 0.28 -19.13
N TYR A 168 3.09 1.59 -19.03
CA TYR A 168 2.37 2.38 -20.00
C TYR A 168 3.02 3.74 -20.21
N THR A 169 2.90 4.29 -21.41
CA THR A 169 3.39 5.63 -21.73
C THR A 169 2.25 6.64 -21.65
N ALA A 170 2.49 7.75 -20.97
CA ALA A 170 1.49 8.78 -20.69
C ALA A 170 1.34 9.76 -21.88
N ASP A 171 0.98 9.27 -23.06
CA ASP A 171 0.91 10.06 -24.31
C ASP A 171 -0.14 11.17 -24.26
N LYS A 172 -1.20 10.97 -23.49
CA LYS A 172 -2.31 11.92 -23.33
C LYS A 172 -2.18 12.82 -22.11
N ALA A 173 -1.07 12.75 -21.38
CA ALA A 173 -0.83 13.65 -20.24
C ALA A 173 -0.69 15.10 -20.73
N ARG A 174 -0.95 16.04 -19.83
CA ARG A 174 -0.75 17.47 -20.11
C ARG A 174 0.72 17.78 -20.36
N GLU A 175 1.02 18.77 -21.17
CA GLU A 175 2.38 19.26 -21.38
C GLU A 175 2.95 19.97 -20.15
N GLU A 176 2.07 20.57 -19.34
CA GLU A 176 2.44 21.21 -18.09
C GLU A 176 1.67 20.58 -16.92
N SER A 177 2.38 20.33 -15.82
CA SER A 177 1.77 19.86 -14.57
C SER A 177 1.04 21.01 -13.88
N ILE A 178 -0.11 20.71 -13.28
CA ILE A 178 -0.85 21.63 -12.41
C ILE A 178 -0.50 21.48 -10.92
N GLY A 179 0.28 20.47 -10.55
CA GLY A 179 0.73 20.29 -9.18
C GLY A 179 1.76 21.36 -8.81
N GLN A 180 1.79 21.78 -7.56
CA GLN A 180 2.70 22.79 -7.02
C GLN A 180 3.21 22.39 -5.64
N GLY A 181 4.31 23.03 -5.21
CA GLY A 181 4.80 22.93 -3.85
C GLY A 181 5.86 21.87 -3.61
N ASP A 182 6.37 21.23 -4.65
CA ASP A 182 7.53 20.36 -4.54
C ASP A 182 8.82 21.18 -4.58
N TYR A 183 9.76 20.93 -3.66
CA TYR A 183 11.05 21.65 -3.60
C TYR A 183 11.90 21.47 -4.86
N ARG A 184 11.64 20.41 -5.64
CA ARG A 184 12.32 20.05 -6.88
C ARG A 184 11.84 20.87 -8.10
N GLU A 185 10.83 21.72 -7.94
CA GLU A 185 10.29 22.55 -9.04
C GLU A 185 11.31 23.53 -9.61
N THR A 186 12.30 23.95 -8.83
CA THR A 186 13.39 24.80 -9.31
C THR A 186 14.30 24.09 -10.29
N GLU A 187 14.49 22.77 -10.14
CA GLU A 187 15.32 21.93 -11.01
C GLU A 187 14.51 21.37 -12.18
N ASN A 188 13.22 21.14 -11.97
CA ASN A 188 12.29 20.58 -12.94
C ASN A 188 10.99 21.40 -12.95
N PRO A 189 10.99 22.60 -13.51
CA PRO A 189 9.83 23.50 -13.47
C PRO A 189 8.61 22.94 -14.21
N ASN A 190 8.83 22.14 -15.26
CA ASN A 190 7.78 21.38 -15.92
C ASN A 190 7.70 19.96 -15.40
N ARG A 191 6.66 19.65 -14.64
CA ARG A 191 6.39 18.33 -14.06
C ARG A 191 5.50 17.46 -14.96
N SER A 192 5.51 17.70 -16.26
CA SER A 192 4.71 16.91 -17.20
C SER A 192 5.14 15.45 -17.20
N TYR A 193 4.14 14.58 -17.23
CA TYR A 193 4.31 13.14 -17.44
C TYR A 193 4.22 12.74 -18.92
N LYS A 194 3.94 13.70 -19.83
CA LYS A 194 3.70 13.42 -21.25
C LYS A 194 4.88 12.74 -21.89
N GLY A 195 4.62 11.63 -22.56
CA GLY A 195 5.64 10.81 -23.21
C GLY A 195 6.51 9.97 -22.27
N LYS A 196 6.33 10.10 -20.93
CA LYS A 196 7.08 9.30 -19.95
C LYS A 196 6.38 7.98 -19.67
N THR A 197 7.18 6.96 -19.37
CA THR A 197 6.69 5.60 -19.11
C THR A 197 6.62 5.35 -17.61
N GLY A 198 5.43 5.01 -17.12
CA GLY A 198 5.22 4.49 -15.77
C GLY A 198 5.68 3.04 -15.68
N VAL A 199 6.49 2.74 -14.64
CA VAL A 199 7.00 1.39 -14.36
C VAL A 199 6.59 1.00 -12.95
N CYS A 200 6.13 -0.24 -12.81
CA CYS A 200 5.71 -0.82 -11.54
C CYS A 200 6.81 -1.73 -10.97
N TYR A 201 7.16 -1.56 -9.68
CA TYR A 201 8.19 -2.36 -9.02
C TYR A 201 7.74 -3.79 -8.69
N ASN A 202 6.44 -3.98 -8.46
CA ASN A 202 5.84 -5.26 -8.15
C ASN A 202 5.04 -5.83 -9.32
N GLU A 203 5.50 -5.64 -10.55
CA GLU A 203 4.87 -6.18 -11.75
C GLU A 203 4.71 -7.70 -11.70
N ARG A 204 5.63 -8.41 -11.03
CA ARG A 204 5.57 -9.87 -10.82
C ARG A 204 4.33 -10.33 -10.06
N ASP A 205 3.66 -9.48 -9.31
CA ASP A 205 2.38 -9.82 -8.67
C ASP A 205 1.31 -10.16 -9.72
N LEU A 206 1.29 -9.43 -10.85
CA LEU A 206 0.43 -9.77 -11.98
C LEU A 206 0.85 -11.10 -12.62
N ASP A 207 2.16 -11.29 -12.87
CA ASP A 207 2.65 -12.54 -13.47
C ASP A 207 2.25 -13.75 -12.62
N ASN A 208 2.35 -13.64 -11.29
CA ASN A 208 1.89 -14.68 -10.37
C ASN A 208 0.41 -15.06 -10.58
N VAL A 209 -0.47 -14.08 -10.79
CA VAL A 209 -1.89 -14.37 -11.08
C VAL A 209 -2.05 -15.11 -12.41
N LEU A 210 -1.36 -14.65 -13.45
CA LEU A 210 -1.46 -15.26 -14.79
C LEU A 210 -0.89 -16.67 -14.81
N GLU A 211 0.28 -16.88 -14.17
CA GLU A 211 0.91 -18.19 -14.05
C GLU A 211 0.03 -19.16 -13.22
N MET A 212 -0.54 -18.66 -12.12
CA MET A 212 -1.45 -19.51 -11.32
C MET A 212 -2.71 -19.86 -12.10
N ARG A 213 -3.28 -18.95 -12.86
CA ARG A 213 -4.44 -19.30 -13.72
C ARG A 213 -4.09 -20.42 -14.71
N GLU A 214 -2.92 -20.34 -15.32
CA GLU A 214 -2.46 -21.38 -16.26
C GLU A 214 -2.24 -22.74 -15.55
N LYS A 215 -1.47 -22.75 -14.46
CA LYS A 215 -1.12 -23.98 -13.70
C LYS A 215 -2.33 -24.62 -13.01
N MET A 216 -3.22 -23.82 -12.47
CA MET A 216 -4.42 -24.30 -11.76
C MET A 216 -5.52 -24.83 -12.69
N GLY A 217 -5.50 -24.48 -13.98
CA GLY A 217 -6.52 -24.91 -14.96
C GLY A 217 -7.92 -24.49 -14.50
N ASN A 218 -8.78 -25.44 -14.16
CA ASN A 218 -10.16 -25.20 -13.68
C ASN A 218 -10.27 -25.05 -12.16
N LYS A 219 -9.19 -25.27 -11.40
CA LYS A 219 -9.20 -25.06 -9.96
C LYS A 219 -9.23 -23.56 -9.64
N PRO A 220 -9.84 -23.15 -8.51
CA PRO A 220 -9.97 -21.73 -8.17
C PRO A 220 -8.62 -21.02 -7.97
N VAL A 221 -8.56 -19.77 -8.43
CA VAL A 221 -7.50 -18.81 -8.11
C VAL A 221 -8.13 -17.62 -7.41
N ILE A 222 -7.63 -17.28 -6.22
CA ILE A 222 -8.11 -16.18 -5.39
C ILE A 222 -6.97 -15.16 -5.26
N ALA A 223 -7.21 -13.93 -5.71
CA ALA A 223 -6.30 -12.81 -5.47
C ALA A 223 -6.63 -12.12 -4.15
N LEU A 224 -5.61 -11.93 -3.33
CA LEU A 224 -5.63 -11.23 -2.05
C LEU A 224 -4.84 -9.94 -2.23
N LEU A 225 -5.53 -8.86 -2.56
CA LEU A 225 -4.93 -7.59 -2.95
C LEU A 225 -4.84 -6.64 -1.76
N THR A 226 -3.62 -6.38 -1.30
CA THR A 226 -3.34 -5.31 -0.34
C THR A 226 -3.30 -3.96 -1.07
N ILE A 227 -4.18 -3.03 -0.68
CA ILE A 227 -4.29 -1.72 -1.33
C ILE A 227 -3.57 -0.65 -0.51
N ALA A 228 -2.57 -0.02 -1.13
CA ALA A 228 -1.97 1.24 -0.71
C ALA A 228 -2.44 2.40 -1.60
N ASN A 229 -2.64 2.13 -2.89
CA ASN A 229 -3.02 3.08 -3.92
C ASN A 229 -4.20 2.56 -4.73
N MET A 230 -4.89 3.44 -5.43
CA MET A 230 -5.91 3.04 -6.39
C MET A 230 -5.33 2.10 -7.45
N THR A 231 -6.12 1.10 -7.83
CA THR A 231 -5.72 0.06 -8.79
C THR A 231 -6.84 -0.19 -9.78
N VAL A 232 -6.50 -0.33 -11.05
CA VAL A 232 -7.41 -0.77 -12.10
C VAL A 232 -7.26 -2.29 -12.27
N PRO A 233 -8.23 -3.10 -11.83
CA PRO A 233 -8.06 -4.56 -11.75
C PRO A 233 -8.19 -5.28 -13.09
N LYS A 234 -8.36 -4.58 -14.20
CA LYS A 234 -8.62 -5.15 -15.53
C LYS A 234 -7.57 -6.15 -15.99
N GLU A 235 -6.31 -6.01 -15.53
CA GLU A 235 -5.21 -6.88 -15.94
C GLU A 235 -5.26 -8.27 -15.29
N PHE A 236 -5.87 -8.40 -14.10
CA PHE A 236 -5.87 -9.66 -13.32
C PHE A 236 -7.27 -10.15 -12.95
N GLU A 237 -8.27 -9.28 -12.85
CA GLU A 237 -9.62 -9.66 -12.43
C GLU A 237 -10.23 -10.78 -13.32
N PRO A 238 -10.08 -10.81 -14.65
CA PRO A 238 -10.63 -11.88 -15.49
C PRO A 238 -10.05 -13.27 -15.19
N TYR A 239 -8.88 -13.34 -14.59
CA TYR A 239 -8.11 -14.57 -14.35
C TYR A 239 -8.31 -15.17 -12.97
N VAL A 240 -9.08 -14.50 -12.09
CA VAL A 240 -9.33 -14.96 -10.74
C VAL A 240 -10.81 -15.32 -10.51
N ASP A 241 -11.07 -16.27 -9.62
CA ASP A 241 -12.43 -16.66 -9.22
C ASP A 241 -12.86 -15.93 -7.94
N GLY A 242 -11.89 -15.56 -7.08
CA GLY A 242 -12.06 -14.70 -5.92
C GLY A 242 -11.17 -13.46 -5.98
N LEU A 243 -11.70 -12.31 -5.57
CA LEU A 243 -10.92 -11.08 -5.39
C LEU A 243 -11.29 -10.45 -4.06
N VAL A 244 -10.32 -10.43 -3.14
CA VAL A 244 -10.46 -9.89 -1.79
C VAL A 244 -9.48 -8.75 -1.61
N ILE A 245 -9.98 -7.64 -1.10
CA ILE A 245 -9.21 -6.42 -0.82
C ILE A 245 -8.90 -6.36 0.67
N VAL A 246 -7.65 -6.09 1.00
CA VAL A 246 -7.17 -5.88 2.37
C VAL A 246 -6.37 -4.58 2.50
N PHE A 247 -6.26 -4.02 3.72
CA PHE A 247 -5.66 -2.71 3.98
C PHE A 247 -4.57 -2.82 5.06
N TYR A 248 -3.45 -3.53 4.75
CA TYR A 248 -2.33 -3.73 5.68
C TYR A 248 -2.76 -4.26 7.06
N ILE A 249 -3.66 -5.21 7.05
CA ILE A 249 -4.14 -5.90 8.25
C ILE A 249 -3.21 -7.06 8.64
N GLN A 250 -3.41 -7.60 9.84
CA GLN A 250 -2.77 -8.85 10.24
C GLN A 250 -3.25 -10.00 9.34
N ARG A 251 -2.31 -10.84 8.85
CA ARG A 251 -2.65 -11.99 7.99
C ARG A 251 -3.67 -12.92 8.62
N LYS A 252 -3.60 -13.11 9.94
CA LYS A 252 -4.56 -13.90 10.70
C LYS A 252 -6.01 -13.43 10.51
N ALA A 253 -6.26 -12.11 10.48
CA ALA A 253 -7.59 -11.55 10.24
C ALA A 253 -8.09 -11.89 8.82
N MET A 254 -7.19 -11.89 7.84
CA MET A 254 -7.50 -12.30 6.48
C MET A 254 -7.85 -13.80 6.41
N TYR A 255 -7.04 -14.66 7.02
CA TYR A 255 -7.30 -16.12 7.03
C TYR A 255 -8.61 -16.47 7.74
N GLU A 256 -8.95 -15.76 8.81
CA GLU A 256 -10.23 -15.93 9.52
C GLU A 256 -11.40 -15.71 8.56
N ILE A 257 -11.43 -14.58 7.85
CA ILE A 257 -12.50 -14.27 6.88
C ILE A 257 -12.51 -15.25 5.71
N LEU A 258 -11.35 -15.61 5.17
CA LEU A 258 -11.27 -16.57 4.07
C LEU A 258 -11.79 -17.96 4.46
N SER A 259 -11.73 -18.34 5.74
CA SER A 259 -12.23 -19.60 6.26
C SER A 259 -13.65 -19.57 6.80
N GLY A 260 -14.35 -18.42 6.72
CA GLY A 260 -15.76 -18.26 7.10
C GLY A 260 -15.98 -17.87 8.56
N GLY A 261 -14.98 -17.27 9.20
CA GLY A 261 -15.06 -16.73 10.56
C GLY A 261 -15.68 -15.34 10.64
#